data_2f6ace849c240ff5327e89adc7bed75b
#
_entry.id   2f6ace849c240ff5327e89adc7bed75b
#
_cell.length_a   1.000
_cell.length_b   1.000
_cell.length_c   1.000
_cell.angle_alpha   90.00
_cell.angle_beta   90.00
_cell.angle_gamma   90.00
#
_symmetry.space_group_name_H-M   'P 1'
#
loop_
_entity.id
_entity.type
_entity.pdbx_description
1 polymer ?
#
loop_
_entity_poly.entity_id
_entity_poly.type
_entity_poly.pdbx_seq_one_letter_code
_entity_poly.pdbx_strand_id
1 'polypeptide(L)'
;MTVSASAASASSGPSTSAGSPRLLIAPDSFKEALAASDAAEAMARGVRRVLPEAQIDLCPLGDGGEGTLAALLAAASEADPIEARSAQVRDPLGRDVTAQWGWQP
;
A
#
# COMPACT_ATOMS: atom_id res chain seq x y z
N MET A 1 7.95 -7.52 -3.54
CA MET A 1 7.47 -6.43 -4.40
C MET A 1 6.66 -7.03 -5.54
N THR A 2 5.38 -6.80 -5.57
CA THR A 2 4.52 -7.36 -6.61
C THR A 2 3.90 -6.20 -7.39
N VAL A 3 4.26 -6.07 -8.67
CA VAL A 3 3.56 -5.21 -9.60
C VAL A 3 2.66 -6.12 -10.41
N SER A 4 1.36 -6.11 -10.11
CA SER A 4 0.39 -6.85 -10.89
C SER A 4 -0.25 -5.90 -11.89
N ALA A 5 0.06 -6.06 -13.15
CA ALA A 5 -0.65 -5.43 -14.24
C ALA A 5 -1.83 -6.32 -14.60
N SER A 6 -3.03 -5.97 -14.18
CA SER A 6 -4.23 -6.54 -14.74
C SER A 6 -4.51 -5.86 -16.07
N ALA A 7 -3.92 -6.38 -17.12
CA ALA A 7 -4.39 -6.05 -18.46
C ALA A 7 -5.77 -6.68 -18.58
N ALA A 8 -6.81 -5.86 -18.67
CA ALA A 8 -8.08 -6.34 -19.16
C ALA A 8 -7.83 -7.02 -20.50
N SER A 9 -8.11 -8.31 -20.58
CA SER A 9 -7.88 -9.07 -21.78
C SER A 9 -8.63 -8.40 -22.92
N ALA A 10 -7.90 -7.84 -23.86
CA ALA A 10 -8.47 -7.32 -25.07
C ALA A 10 -9.03 -8.49 -25.83
N SER A 11 -10.34 -8.64 -25.83
CA SER A 11 -11.00 -9.52 -26.79
C SER A 11 -10.64 -9.00 -28.18
N SER A 12 -10.14 -9.89 -29.01
CA SER A 12 -9.76 -9.69 -30.38
C SER A 12 -10.84 -8.97 -31.19
N GLY A 13 -10.67 -7.67 -31.45
CA GLY A 13 -11.48 -6.87 -32.36
C GLY A 13 -10.68 -5.66 -32.82
N PRO A 14 -10.74 -5.30 -34.12
CA PRO A 14 -9.83 -4.33 -34.73
C PRO A 14 -10.19 -2.85 -34.50
N SER A 15 -10.88 -2.50 -33.40
CA SER A 15 -11.22 -1.11 -33.10
C SER A 15 -11.51 -0.87 -31.63
N THR A 16 -10.73 -1.42 -30.77
CA THR A 16 -10.77 -1.02 -29.39
C THR A 16 -9.81 0.15 -29.21
N SER A 17 -10.35 1.32 -28.92
CA SER A 17 -9.63 2.26 -28.08
C SER A 17 -9.16 1.44 -26.91
N ALA A 18 -7.87 1.08 -26.89
CA ALA A 18 -7.26 0.44 -25.73
C ALA A 18 -7.49 1.41 -24.58
N GLY A 19 -8.41 1.06 -23.67
CA GLY A 19 -8.66 1.85 -22.48
C GLY A 19 -7.34 2.04 -21.75
N SER A 20 -7.18 3.16 -21.06
CA SER A 20 -5.99 3.43 -20.26
C SER A 20 -5.67 2.22 -19.38
N PRO A 21 -4.42 1.76 -19.35
CA PRO A 21 -4.06 0.59 -18.54
C PRO A 21 -4.33 0.85 -17.07
N ARG A 22 -4.87 -0.15 -16.38
CA ARG A 22 -5.05 -0.11 -14.92
C ARG A 22 -3.94 -0.90 -14.26
N LEU A 23 -3.31 -0.29 -13.26
CA LEU A 23 -2.17 -0.85 -12.55
C LEU A 23 -2.43 -0.79 -11.05
N LEU A 24 -2.23 -1.90 -10.37
CA LEU A 24 -2.19 -1.98 -8.92
C LEU A 24 -0.72 -2.00 -8.48
N ILE A 25 -0.34 -1.08 -7.59
CA ILE A 25 0.98 -1.00 -6.99
C ILE A 25 0.85 -1.33 -5.51
N ALA A 26 1.32 -2.50 -5.11
CA ALA A 26 1.11 -3.06 -3.79
C ALA A 26 2.44 -3.53 -3.16
N PRO A 27 3.40 -2.63 -2.90
CA PRO A 27 4.65 -2.98 -2.25
C PRO A 27 4.45 -3.13 -0.74
N ASP A 28 5.28 -3.93 -0.13
CA ASP A 28 5.59 -3.87 1.29
C ASP A 28 6.71 -2.84 1.56
N SER A 29 7.00 -2.59 2.82
CA SER A 29 8.10 -1.72 3.23
C SER A 29 9.47 -2.30 2.87
N PHE A 30 10.41 -1.42 2.54
CA PHE A 30 11.83 -1.76 2.46
C PHE A 30 12.43 -1.50 3.83
N LYS A 31 12.68 -2.59 4.55
CA LYS A 31 13.12 -2.60 5.94
C LYS A 31 14.15 -1.49 6.23
N GLU A 32 13.86 -0.62 7.21
CA GLU A 32 14.70 0.50 7.65
C GLU A 32 15.04 1.57 6.56
N ALA A 33 14.60 1.38 5.32
CA ALA A 33 14.96 2.27 4.22
C ALA A 33 13.79 3.08 3.68
N LEU A 34 12.61 2.47 3.52
CA LEU A 34 11.49 3.11 2.86
C LEU A 34 10.15 2.52 3.33
N ALA A 35 9.22 3.37 3.71
CA ALA A 35 7.87 2.94 4.04
C ALA A 35 7.13 2.41 2.80
N ALA A 36 6.15 1.53 3.02
CA ALA A 36 5.37 0.93 1.92
C ALA A 36 4.65 1.98 1.06
N SER A 37 4.10 3.03 1.69
CA SER A 37 3.48 4.16 0.99
C SER A 37 4.45 4.93 0.11
N ASP A 38 5.64 5.25 0.61
CA ASP A 38 6.67 5.98 -0.14
C ASP A 38 7.19 5.15 -1.31
N ALA A 39 7.33 3.83 -1.11
CA ALA A 39 7.68 2.89 -2.17
C ALA A 39 6.61 2.86 -3.26
N ALA A 40 5.33 2.76 -2.88
CA ALA A 40 4.21 2.77 -3.82
C ALA A 40 4.18 4.06 -4.65
N GLU A 41 4.34 5.21 -4.02
CA GLU A 41 4.38 6.50 -4.70
C GLU A 41 5.59 6.63 -5.65
N ALA A 42 6.77 6.17 -5.23
CA ALA A 42 7.96 6.18 -6.08
C ALA A 42 7.76 5.34 -7.35
N MET A 43 7.16 4.15 -7.19
CA MET A 43 6.80 3.28 -8.32
C MET A 43 5.78 3.96 -9.24
N ALA A 44 4.74 4.58 -8.68
CA ALA A 44 3.73 5.29 -9.46
C ALA A 44 4.34 6.42 -10.28
N ARG A 45 5.27 7.19 -9.71
CA ARG A 45 6.01 8.21 -10.46
C ARG A 45 6.79 7.62 -11.63
N GLY A 46 7.42 6.46 -11.43
CA GLY A 46 8.12 5.74 -12.50
C GLY A 46 7.17 5.30 -13.63
N VAL A 47 6.05 4.70 -13.26
CA VAL A 47 5.03 4.25 -14.21
C VAL A 47 4.49 5.41 -15.04
N ARG A 48 4.13 6.53 -14.40
CA ARG A 48 3.59 7.71 -15.09
C ARG A 48 4.54 8.34 -16.13
N ARG A 49 5.85 8.13 -15.98
CA ARG A 49 6.82 8.59 -16.98
C ARG A 49 6.75 7.81 -18.30
N VAL A 50 6.34 6.55 -18.24
CA VAL A 50 6.26 5.65 -19.39
C VAL A 50 4.83 5.52 -19.89
N LEU A 51 3.88 5.50 -18.96
CA LEU A 51 2.44 5.33 -19.20
C LEU A 51 1.66 6.48 -18.54
N PRO A 52 1.70 7.70 -19.10
CA PRO A 52 1.09 8.88 -18.47
C PRO A 52 -0.42 8.75 -18.28
N GLU A 53 -1.10 7.98 -19.14
CA GLU A 53 -2.56 7.75 -19.10
C GLU A 53 -2.96 6.58 -18.19
N ALA A 54 -2.01 5.92 -17.52
CA ALA A 54 -2.31 4.80 -16.67
C ALA A 54 -3.14 5.21 -15.44
N GLN A 55 -4.19 4.45 -15.17
CA GLN A 55 -4.91 4.52 -13.90
C GLN A 55 -4.16 3.68 -12.87
N ILE A 56 -3.70 4.32 -11.81
CA ILE A 56 -2.85 3.67 -10.80
C ILE A 56 -3.58 3.65 -9.47
N ASP A 57 -3.78 2.44 -8.95
CA ASP A 57 -4.26 2.20 -7.61
C ASP A 57 -3.07 1.87 -6.71
N LEU A 58 -2.89 2.62 -5.61
CA LEU A 58 -1.86 2.37 -4.62
C LEU A 58 -2.44 1.57 -3.46
N CYS A 59 -1.82 0.43 -3.16
CA CYS A 59 -2.22 -0.46 -2.08
C CYS A 59 -0.98 -0.89 -1.27
N PRO A 60 -0.39 0.02 -0.47
CA PRO A 60 0.73 -0.37 0.38
C PRO A 60 0.32 -1.50 1.32
N LEU A 61 1.17 -2.52 1.43
CA LEU A 61 0.93 -3.72 2.21
C LEU A 61 1.77 -3.74 3.49
N GLY A 62 1.40 -4.62 4.42
CA GLY A 62 2.17 -4.96 5.59
C GLY A 62 2.05 -6.44 5.90
N ASP A 63 3.14 -7.05 6.34
CA ASP A 63 3.25 -8.47 6.66
C ASP A 63 3.07 -8.79 8.16
N GLY A 64 2.66 -7.78 8.95
CA GLY A 64 2.55 -7.84 10.41
C GLY A 64 3.76 -7.27 11.14
N GLY A 65 4.83 -6.91 10.41
CA GLY A 65 6.01 -6.27 10.95
C GLY A 65 5.92 -4.74 11.02
N GLU A 66 7.07 -4.10 11.03
CA GLU A 66 7.20 -2.65 11.04
C GLU A 66 6.44 -2.00 9.87
N GLY A 67 5.70 -0.93 10.16
CA GLY A 67 4.94 -0.19 9.14
C GLY A 67 3.55 -0.75 8.83
N THR A 68 3.19 -1.95 9.28
CA THR A 68 1.87 -2.55 9.01
C THR A 68 0.73 -1.70 9.56
N LEU A 69 0.84 -1.21 10.80
CA LEU A 69 -0.17 -0.32 11.37
C LEU A 69 -0.32 0.97 10.55
N ALA A 70 0.78 1.56 10.12
CA ALA A 70 0.76 2.77 9.29
C ALA A 70 0.08 2.52 7.93
N ALA A 71 0.35 1.38 7.29
CA ALA A 71 -0.29 0.99 6.05
C ALA A 71 -1.80 0.80 6.22
N LEU A 72 -2.23 0.15 7.30
CA LEU A 72 -3.65 -0.04 7.62
C LEU A 72 -4.36 1.29 7.92
N LEU A 73 -3.73 2.17 8.70
CA LEU A 73 -4.28 3.50 9.00
C LEU A 73 -4.42 4.36 7.73
N ALA A 74 -3.47 4.25 6.80
CA ALA A 74 -3.53 4.96 5.52
C ALA A 74 -4.64 4.42 4.59
N ALA A 75 -5.01 3.16 4.74
CA ALA A 75 -6.10 2.53 3.99
C ALA A 75 -7.48 2.70 4.65
N ALA A 76 -7.53 3.14 5.91
CA ALA A 76 -8.78 3.33 6.65
C ALA A 76 -9.68 4.39 5.99
N SER A 77 -10.98 4.17 6.08
CA SER A 77 -12.01 5.06 5.53
C SER A 77 -13.13 5.27 6.55
N GLU A 78 -14.07 6.19 6.26
CA GLU A 78 -15.26 6.37 7.10
C GLU A 78 -16.13 5.10 7.17
N ALA A 79 -16.13 4.29 6.10
CA ALA A 79 -16.87 3.03 6.06
C ALA A 79 -16.16 1.90 6.78
N ASP A 80 -14.84 2.01 6.96
CA ASP A 80 -13.99 0.98 7.56
C ASP A 80 -12.92 1.67 8.44
N PRO A 81 -13.32 2.23 9.59
CA PRO A 81 -12.44 3.03 10.41
C PRO A 81 -11.45 2.17 11.20
N ILE A 82 -10.25 2.68 11.35
CA ILE A 82 -9.24 2.11 12.24
C ILE A 82 -8.80 3.18 13.22
N GLU A 83 -8.92 2.89 14.51
CA GLU A 83 -8.49 3.78 15.58
C GLU A 83 -7.06 3.45 16.01
N ALA A 84 -6.17 4.43 15.94
CA ALA A 84 -4.84 4.31 16.50
C ALA A 84 -4.90 4.49 18.02
N ARG A 85 -4.32 3.57 18.75
CA ARG A 85 -4.25 3.58 20.22
C ARG A 85 -2.81 3.34 20.67
N SER A 86 -2.50 3.69 21.93
CA SER A 86 -1.21 3.42 22.55
C SER A 86 -1.38 2.78 23.93
N ALA A 87 -0.41 1.96 24.30
CA ALA A 87 -0.36 1.33 25.60
C ALA A 87 1.07 1.28 26.14
N GLN A 88 1.23 1.37 27.47
CA GLN A 88 2.49 1.09 28.12
C GLN A 88 2.67 -0.42 28.23
N VAL A 89 3.74 -0.93 27.65
CA VAL A 89 4.07 -2.35 27.60
C VAL A 89 5.54 -2.57 27.91
N ARG A 90 5.93 -3.82 28.14
CA ARG A 90 7.36 -4.18 28.27
C ARG A 90 7.87 -4.77 26.97
N ASP A 91 9.03 -4.31 26.54
CA ASP A 91 9.74 -4.89 25.41
C ASP A 91 10.35 -6.27 25.79
N PRO A 92 10.90 -7.03 24.83
CA PRO A 92 11.53 -8.32 25.11
C PRO A 92 12.72 -8.26 26.07
N LEU A 93 13.29 -7.10 26.31
CA LEU A 93 14.37 -6.87 27.27
C LEU A 93 13.85 -6.39 28.63
N GLY A 94 12.52 -6.36 28.84
CA GLY A 94 11.89 -5.96 30.09
C GLY A 94 11.84 -4.44 30.34
N ARG A 95 12.12 -3.60 29.33
CA ARG A 95 12.06 -2.14 29.45
C ARG A 95 10.64 -1.66 29.19
N ASP A 96 10.21 -0.64 29.93
CA ASP A 96 8.91 -0.01 29.69
C ASP A 96 8.97 0.84 28.40
N VAL A 97 8.07 0.56 27.48
CA VAL A 97 7.95 1.26 26.20
C VAL A 97 6.49 1.56 25.89
N THR A 98 6.25 2.59 25.08
CA THR A 98 4.92 2.88 24.56
C THR A 98 4.75 2.18 23.22
N ALA A 99 3.84 1.21 23.14
CA ALA A 99 3.49 0.54 21.90
C ALA A 99 2.24 1.17 21.28
N GLN A 100 2.25 1.33 19.96
CA GLN A 100 1.06 1.70 19.18
C GLN A 100 0.38 0.46 18.63
N TRP A 101 -0.93 0.48 18.59
CA TRP A 101 -1.76 -0.57 18.03
C TRP A 101 -3.02 0.00 17.39
N GLY A 102 -3.62 -0.74 16.48
CA GLY A 102 -4.85 -0.36 15.81
C GLY A 102 -6.03 -1.18 16.29
N TRP A 103 -7.18 -0.56 16.44
CA TRP A 103 -8.46 -1.18 16.72
C TRP A 103 -9.42 -0.92 15.57
N GLN A 104 -10.00 -1.98 15.04
CA GLN A 104 -11.09 -1.93 14.08
C GLN A 104 -12.35 -2.43 14.78
N PRO A 105 -13.37 -1.56 14.95
CA PRO A 105 -14.61 -1.92 15.65
C PRO A 105 -15.45 -2.95 14.89
#